data_682e455bcd6c2256e551317fb378a852
#
_entry.id   682e455bcd6c2256e551317fb378a852
#
_cell.length_a   1.000
_cell.length_b   1.000
_cell.length_c   1.000
_cell.angle_alpha   90.00
_cell.angle_beta   90.00
_cell.angle_gamma   90.00
#
_symmetry.space_group_name_H-M   'P 1'
#
loop_
_entity.id
_entity.type
_entity.pdbx_description
1 polymer ?
#
loop_
_entity_poly.entity_id
_entity_poly.type
_entity_poly.pdbx_seq_one_letter_code
_entity_poly.pdbx_strand_id
1 'polypeptide(L)'
;MPADSREVVTNAIAMHHTPGVGLESGPEAYLMSAGAAVDVFGSRSHEIPDAVRRRVVEQFPRLGFKREFAALWRAEAKQVPRGRAWYLHRFAVTDLSIRMAPFG
;
A
#
# COMPACT_ATOMS: atom_id res chain seq x y z
N MET A 1 1.38 -7.44 23.72
CA MET A 1 2.39 -6.58 23.09
C MET A 1 2.77 -5.45 24.03
N PRO A 2 4.06 -5.21 24.27
CA PRO A 2 4.52 -4.08 25.08
C PRO A 2 4.03 -2.74 24.53
N ALA A 3 3.88 -1.73 25.39
CA ALA A 3 3.39 -0.40 25.00
C ALA A 3 4.22 0.24 23.88
N ASP A 4 5.56 0.15 24.00
CA ASP A 4 6.47 0.69 22.98
C ASP A 4 6.28 0.03 21.62
N SER A 5 6.09 -1.29 21.61
CA SER A 5 5.84 -2.04 20.36
C SER A 5 4.50 -1.66 19.74
N ARG A 6 3.47 -1.42 20.56
CA ARG A 6 2.18 -0.95 20.05
C ARG A 6 2.30 0.43 19.40
N GLU A 7 3.03 1.33 20.03
CA GLU A 7 3.26 2.66 19.48
C GLU A 7 3.98 2.61 18.14
N VAL A 8 5.04 1.81 18.04
CA VAL A 8 5.81 1.63 16.81
C VAL A 8 4.90 1.08 15.70
N VAL A 9 4.12 0.04 15.98
CA VAL A 9 3.21 -0.56 15.00
C VAL A 9 2.11 0.43 14.58
N THR A 10 1.51 1.13 15.55
CA THR A 10 0.47 2.12 15.27
C THR A 10 0.99 3.23 14.37
N ASN A 11 2.19 3.74 14.66
CA ASN A 11 2.84 4.76 13.85
C ASN A 11 3.13 4.25 12.43
N ALA A 12 3.64 3.03 12.30
CA ALA A 12 3.91 2.43 10.99
C ALA A 12 2.64 2.32 10.16
N ILE A 13 1.54 1.87 10.73
CA ILE A 13 0.24 1.77 10.06
C ILE A 13 -0.26 3.17 9.65
N ALA A 14 -0.18 4.14 10.55
CA ALA A 14 -0.65 5.50 10.27
C ALA A 14 0.13 6.15 9.12
N MET A 15 1.41 5.82 8.97
CA MET A 15 2.29 6.44 7.98
C MET A 15 2.44 5.68 6.67
N HIS A 16 1.91 4.46 6.54
CA HIS A 16 2.25 3.61 5.39
C HIS A 16 1.80 4.14 4.02
N HIS A 17 0.87 5.07 3.97
CA HIS A 17 0.48 5.76 2.73
C HIS A 17 1.07 7.16 2.62
N THR A 18 1.95 7.56 3.52
CA THR A 18 2.59 8.86 3.49
C THR A 18 3.77 8.83 2.51
N PRO A 19 3.82 9.71 1.51
CA PRO A 19 4.98 9.78 0.61
C PRO A 19 6.26 10.12 1.37
N GLY A 20 7.38 9.55 0.93
CA GLY A 20 8.69 9.90 1.47
C GLY A 20 9.06 9.25 2.80
N VAL A 21 8.34 8.22 3.23
CA VAL A 21 8.73 7.44 4.42
C VAL A 21 10.04 6.72 4.13
N GLY A 22 11.09 7.05 4.88
CA GLY A 22 12.41 6.45 4.74
C GLY A 22 12.86 5.75 6.01
N LEU A 23 14.10 5.30 6.02
CA LEU A 23 14.68 4.61 7.18
C LEU A 23 14.74 5.49 8.43
N GLU A 24 14.78 6.81 8.25
CA GLU A 24 14.75 7.78 9.36
C GLU A 24 13.46 7.74 10.16
N SER A 25 12.38 7.23 9.58
CA SER A 25 11.10 7.04 10.28
C SER A 25 11.06 5.76 11.11
N GLY A 26 12.15 4.98 11.09
CA GLY A 26 12.24 3.69 11.74
C GLY A 26 12.08 2.53 10.77
N PRO A 27 12.73 1.38 11.02
CA PRO A 27 12.68 0.23 10.11
C PRO A 27 11.27 -0.32 9.94
N GLU A 28 10.45 -0.30 10.98
CA GLU A 28 9.08 -0.81 10.92
C GLU A 28 8.20 0.04 10.01
N ALA A 29 8.26 1.37 10.15
CA ALA A 29 7.51 2.29 9.30
C ALA A 29 7.97 2.20 7.84
N TYR A 30 9.28 2.10 7.61
CA TYR A 30 9.85 1.96 6.27
C TYR A 30 9.39 0.65 5.60
N LEU A 31 9.50 -0.48 6.31
CA LEU A 31 9.12 -1.79 5.76
C LEU A 31 7.62 -1.88 5.48
N MET A 32 6.80 -1.34 6.36
CA MET A 32 5.35 -1.30 6.15
C MET A 32 5.00 -0.47 4.91
N SER A 33 5.60 0.70 4.76
CA SER A 33 5.36 1.58 3.62
C SER A 33 5.83 0.96 2.32
N ALA A 34 7.06 0.42 2.30
CA ALA A 34 7.63 -0.22 1.12
C ALA A 34 6.83 -1.46 0.72
N GLY A 35 6.46 -2.30 1.69
CA GLY A 35 5.67 -3.50 1.44
C GLY A 35 4.29 -3.18 0.89
N ALA A 36 3.59 -2.22 1.47
CA ALA A 36 2.29 -1.78 0.99
C ALA A 36 2.37 -1.23 -0.44
N ALA A 37 3.42 -0.47 -0.75
CA ALA A 37 3.62 0.08 -2.08
C ALA A 37 3.87 -1.02 -3.12
N VAL A 38 4.63 -2.05 -2.78
CA VAL A 38 4.83 -3.21 -3.65
C VAL A 38 3.49 -3.92 -3.88
N ASP A 39 2.75 -4.18 -2.82
CA ASP A 39 1.53 -4.95 -2.89
C ASP A 39 0.42 -4.24 -3.68
N VAL A 40 0.20 -2.97 -3.40
CA VAL A 40 -0.91 -2.21 -3.98
C VAL A 40 -0.56 -1.63 -5.35
N PHE A 41 0.61 -1.03 -5.49
CA PHE A 41 1.00 -0.29 -6.68
C PHE A 41 2.04 -1.00 -7.55
N GLY A 42 2.62 -2.08 -7.07
CA GLY A 42 3.70 -2.76 -7.76
C GLY A 42 5.02 -2.00 -7.74
N SER A 43 5.17 -1.02 -6.85
CA SER A 43 6.42 -0.26 -6.71
C SER A 43 7.58 -1.20 -6.42
N ARG A 44 8.68 -1.05 -7.17
CA ARG A 44 9.87 -1.87 -7.01
C ARG A 44 9.64 -3.39 -7.18
N SER A 45 8.52 -3.77 -7.82
CA SER A 45 8.22 -5.20 -8.03
C SER A 45 9.27 -5.91 -8.86
N HIS A 46 10.01 -5.16 -9.72
CA HIS A 46 11.11 -5.69 -10.52
C HIS A 46 12.28 -6.19 -9.66
N GLU A 47 12.40 -5.77 -8.41
CA GLU A 47 13.42 -6.23 -7.48
C GLU A 47 13.08 -7.60 -6.87
N ILE A 48 11.85 -8.08 -7.07
CA ILE A 48 11.41 -9.39 -6.59
C ILE A 48 11.40 -10.37 -7.77
N PRO A 49 12.10 -11.49 -7.69
CA PRO A 49 12.09 -12.49 -8.78
C PRO A 49 10.67 -12.97 -9.10
N ASP A 50 10.39 -13.17 -10.40
CA ASP A 50 9.07 -13.62 -10.87
C ASP A 50 8.61 -14.91 -10.21
N ALA A 51 9.53 -15.86 -10.00
CA ALA A 51 9.20 -17.12 -9.34
C ALA A 51 8.70 -16.91 -7.91
N VAL A 52 9.30 -15.97 -7.18
CA VAL A 52 8.88 -15.63 -5.81
C VAL A 52 7.50 -14.99 -5.81
N ARG A 53 7.27 -14.02 -6.72
CA ARG A 53 5.96 -13.37 -6.85
C ARG A 53 4.86 -14.37 -7.16
N ARG A 54 5.09 -15.27 -8.11
CA ARG A 54 4.13 -16.31 -8.46
C ARG A 54 3.80 -17.22 -7.28
N ARG A 55 4.82 -17.64 -6.56
CA ARG A 55 4.64 -18.51 -5.39
C ARG A 55 3.80 -17.84 -4.31
N VAL A 56 4.04 -16.57 -4.03
CA VAL A 56 3.28 -15.81 -3.05
C VAL A 56 1.82 -15.68 -3.48
N VAL A 57 1.55 -15.35 -4.72
CA VAL A 57 0.18 -15.21 -5.24
C VAL A 57 -0.55 -16.55 -5.28
N GLU A 58 0.16 -17.66 -5.53
CA GLU A 58 -0.42 -19.00 -5.45
C GLU A 58 -0.85 -19.35 -4.02
N GLN A 59 -0.02 -19.03 -3.03
CA GLN A 59 -0.35 -19.25 -1.61
C GLN A 59 -1.41 -18.30 -1.08
N PHE A 60 -1.39 -17.06 -1.55
CA PHE A 60 -2.28 -15.98 -1.10
C PHE A 60 -2.96 -15.35 -2.31
N PRO A 61 -4.01 -16.00 -2.87
CA PRO A 61 -4.70 -15.48 -4.05
C PRO A 61 -5.24 -14.07 -3.83
N ARG A 62 -5.12 -13.24 -4.85
CA ARG A 62 -5.49 -11.83 -4.76
C ARG A 62 -7.00 -11.58 -4.73
N LEU A 63 -7.81 -12.51 -5.25
CA LEU A 63 -9.28 -12.49 -5.16
C LEU A 63 -9.94 -11.20 -5.66
N GLY A 64 -9.42 -10.64 -6.75
CA GLY A 64 -9.96 -9.40 -7.31
C GLY A 64 -9.53 -8.14 -6.56
N PHE A 65 -8.41 -8.18 -5.86
CA PHE A 65 -7.90 -7.10 -5.01
C PHE A 65 -7.88 -5.75 -5.72
N LYS A 66 -7.35 -5.67 -6.95
CA LYS A 66 -7.25 -4.40 -7.68
C LYS A 66 -8.60 -3.68 -7.75
N ARG A 67 -9.62 -4.42 -8.20
CA ARG A 67 -10.96 -3.85 -8.38
C ARG A 67 -11.58 -3.47 -7.06
N GLU A 68 -11.51 -4.34 -6.09
CA GLU A 68 -12.10 -4.11 -4.77
C GLU A 68 -11.40 -2.95 -4.04
N PHE A 69 -10.09 -2.94 -4.05
CA PHE A 69 -9.31 -1.88 -3.40
C PHE A 69 -9.56 -0.52 -4.06
N ALA A 70 -9.58 -0.48 -5.39
CA ALA A 70 -9.84 0.77 -6.11
C ALA A 70 -11.24 1.31 -5.81
N ALA A 71 -12.24 0.42 -5.69
CA ALA A 71 -13.60 0.82 -5.33
C ALA A 71 -13.67 1.38 -3.91
N LEU A 72 -13.01 0.73 -2.95
CA LEU A 72 -12.94 1.19 -1.55
C LEU A 72 -12.22 2.52 -1.44
N TRP A 73 -11.13 2.70 -2.17
CA TRP A 73 -10.37 3.94 -2.19
C TRP A 73 -11.22 5.10 -2.69
N ARG A 74 -11.96 4.89 -3.78
CA ARG A 74 -12.87 5.92 -4.33
C ARG A 74 -13.99 6.26 -3.36
N ALA A 75 -14.55 5.25 -2.68
CA ALA A 75 -15.59 5.47 -1.68
C ALA A 75 -15.06 6.31 -0.51
N GLU A 76 -13.85 6.01 -0.03
CA GLU A 76 -13.21 6.77 1.04
C GLU A 76 -12.95 8.22 0.61
N ALA A 77 -12.49 8.43 -0.62
CA ALA A 77 -12.25 9.77 -1.16
C ALA A 77 -13.54 10.61 -1.17
N LYS A 78 -14.68 10.00 -1.45
CA LYS A 78 -15.97 10.69 -1.43
C LYS A 78 -16.45 11.00 -0.02
N GLN A 79 -16.23 10.07 0.92
CA GLN A 79 -16.73 10.22 2.29
C GLN A 79 -15.92 11.19 3.12
N VAL A 80 -14.63 11.35 2.81
CA VAL A 80 -13.72 12.21 3.56
C VAL A 80 -13.11 13.25 2.61
N PRO A 81 -13.86 14.30 2.25
CA PRO A 81 -13.34 15.36 1.39
C PRO A 81 -12.10 16.01 2.00
N ARG A 82 -11.08 16.28 1.17
CA ARG A 82 -9.78 16.82 1.57
C ARG A 82 -8.95 15.87 2.45
N GLY A 83 -9.40 14.63 2.63
CA GLY A 83 -8.59 13.61 3.24
C GLY A 83 -7.49 13.12 2.29
N ARG A 84 -6.60 12.26 2.80
CA ARG A 84 -5.48 11.74 2.02
C ARG A 84 -5.95 11.01 0.75
N ALA A 85 -6.95 10.15 0.87
CA ALA A 85 -7.51 9.43 -0.26
C ALA A 85 -8.13 10.38 -1.29
N TRP A 86 -8.80 11.44 -0.82
CA TRP A 86 -9.41 12.43 -1.70
C TRP A 86 -8.36 13.14 -2.59
N TYR A 87 -7.26 13.60 -2.00
CA TYR A 87 -6.20 14.26 -2.76
C TYR A 87 -5.54 13.32 -3.77
N LEU A 88 -5.22 12.10 -3.35
CA LEU A 88 -4.55 11.13 -4.22
C LEU A 88 -5.47 10.66 -5.35
N HIS A 89 -6.75 10.50 -5.07
CA HIS A 89 -7.75 10.15 -6.09
C HIS A 89 -7.98 11.28 -7.09
N ARG A 90 -8.05 12.52 -6.61
CA ARG A 90 -8.28 13.71 -7.45
C ARG A 90 -7.24 13.83 -8.57
N PHE A 91 -5.99 13.48 -8.30
CA PHE A 91 -4.92 13.54 -9.28
C PHE A 91 -4.77 12.24 -10.08
N ALA A 92 -5.66 11.28 -9.89
CA ALA A 92 -5.69 9.98 -10.56
C ALA A 92 -4.42 9.14 -10.38
N VAL A 93 -3.52 9.53 -9.49
CA VAL A 93 -2.25 8.83 -9.27
C VAL A 93 -2.48 7.44 -8.71
N THR A 94 -3.34 7.34 -7.70
CA THR A 94 -3.63 6.07 -7.05
C THR A 94 -4.35 5.10 -7.99
N ASP A 95 -5.37 5.56 -8.69
CA ASP A 95 -6.14 4.73 -9.61
C ASP A 95 -5.25 4.17 -10.72
N LEU A 96 -4.41 5.01 -11.31
CA LEU A 96 -3.50 4.60 -12.36
C LEU A 96 -2.45 3.61 -11.83
N SER A 97 -1.87 3.90 -10.68
CA SER A 97 -0.85 3.03 -10.06
C SER A 97 -1.41 1.65 -9.74
N ILE A 98 -2.63 1.58 -9.22
CA ILE A 98 -3.29 0.30 -8.93
C ILE A 98 -3.51 -0.49 -10.22
N ARG A 99 -3.98 0.16 -11.27
CA ARG A 99 -4.22 -0.50 -12.57
C ARG A 99 -2.94 -1.04 -13.19
N MET A 100 -1.84 -0.33 -13.02
CA MET A 100 -0.55 -0.68 -13.62
C MET A 100 0.24 -1.69 -12.79
N ALA A 101 -0.20 -2.01 -11.58
CA ALA A 101 0.48 -3.01 -10.76
C ALA A 101 0.51 -4.36 -11.50
N PRO A 102 1.65 -5.09 -11.50
CA PRO A 102 1.81 -6.29 -12.32
C PRO A 102 1.08 -7.53 -11.82
N PHE A 103 0.41 -7.44 -10.67
CA PHE A 103 -0.37 -8.55 -10.13
C PHE A 103 -1.78 -8.07 -9.76
N GLY A 104 -2.73 -8.94 -9.98
CA GLY A 104 -4.16 -8.61 -9.79
C GLY A 104 -4.71 -8.68 -8.38
#